data_705087ab8c1778145983b914b0fc9819
#
_entry.id   705087ab8c1778145983b914b0fc9819
#
_cell.length_a   1.000
_cell.length_b   1.000
_cell.length_c   1.000
_cell.angle_alpha   90.00
_cell.angle_beta   90.00
_cell.angle_gamma   90.00
#
_symmetry.space_group_name_H-M   'P 1'
#
loop_
_entity.id
_entity.type
_entity.pdbx_description
1 polymer ?
#
loop_
_entity_poly.entity_id
_entity_poly.type
_entity_poly.pdbx_seq_one_letter_code
_entity_poly.pdbx_strand_id
1 'polypeptide(L)'
;YLDIRYKLDILNSIRKLARERNIAVIMSLHELDLVQKVSDMVACVDGTTVSHIGPPEEIFQGSLVQKLYGIEEKNFDSMLGIMQMPGNKAAPNVFVIGGGGAAIPTYYRLQREHIPFAAGILFENDVEYPVATALASKVITAKAFYPMEEAQLEEAKKILAGCETCICTCENFGPYNMLNKELRSLAEE
;
A
#
# COMPACT_ATOMS: atom_id res chain seq x y z
N TYR A 1 -4.05 7.70 26.01
CA TYR A 1 -3.39 7.48 24.70
C TYR A 1 -1.96 8.00 24.78
N LEU A 2 -0.97 7.16 24.49
CA LEU A 2 0.43 7.57 24.42
C LEU A 2 0.68 8.21 23.05
N ASP A 3 1.43 9.32 23.04
CA ASP A 3 1.97 9.91 21.84
C ASP A 3 2.92 8.91 21.14
N ILE A 4 2.98 8.97 19.80
CA ILE A 4 3.80 8.07 18.98
C ILE A 4 5.25 7.99 19.46
N ARG A 5 5.85 9.15 19.82
CA ARG A 5 7.21 9.21 20.33
C ARG A 5 7.39 8.40 21.61
N TYR A 6 6.53 8.63 22.60
CA TYR A 6 6.60 7.90 23.88
C TYR A 6 6.32 6.42 23.71
N LYS A 7 5.44 6.05 22.77
CA LYS A 7 5.19 4.64 22.44
C LYS A 7 6.46 3.95 21.94
N LEU A 8 7.16 4.55 20.98
CA LEU A 8 8.42 4.03 20.46
C LEU A 8 9.51 3.95 21.52
N ASP A 9 9.64 4.96 22.38
CA ASP A 9 10.63 5.00 23.46
C ASP A 9 10.36 3.88 24.47
N ILE A 10 9.11 3.62 24.82
CA ILE A 10 8.72 2.54 25.74
C ILE A 10 9.02 1.18 25.10
N LEU A 11 8.61 0.94 23.85
CA LEU A 11 8.86 -0.32 23.17
C LEU A 11 10.36 -0.62 23.07
N ASN A 12 11.16 0.38 22.71
CA ASN A 12 12.61 0.25 22.68
C ASN A 12 13.20 -0.06 24.07
N SER A 13 12.71 0.62 25.11
CA SER A 13 13.16 0.39 26.50
C SER A 13 12.81 -1.02 26.98
N ILE A 14 11.59 -1.48 26.69
CA ILE A 14 11.15 -2.85 27.02
C ILE A 14 12.03 -3.88 26.30
N ARG A 15 12.26 -3.70 25.00
CA ARG A 15 13.08 -4.61 24.19
C ARG A 15 14.53 -4.67 24.70
N LYS A 16 15.10 -3.51 25.04
CA LYS A 16 16.45 -3.43 25.64
C LYS A 16 16.50 -4.18 26.97
N LEU A 17 15.55 -3.91 27.86
CA LEU A 17 15.48 -4.53 29.18
C LEU A 17 15.29 -6.06 29.08
N ALA A 18 14.42 -6.52 28.17
CA ALA A 18 14.20 -7.94 27.92
C ALA A 18 15.50 -8.67 27.56
N ARG A 19 16.29 -8.08 26.67
CA ARG A 19 17.58 -8.65 26.24
C ARG A 19 18.66 -8.58 27.32
N GLU A 20 18.80 -7.41 27.96
CA GLU A 20 19.83 -7.23 29.00
C GLU A 20 19.58 -8.08 30.25
N ARG A 21 18.32 -8.32 30.57
CA ARG A 21 17.93 -9.08 31.76
C ARG A 21 17.55 -10.53 31.48
N ASN A 22 17.56 -10.94 30.21
CA ASN A 22 17.13 -12.27 29.74
C ASN A 22 15.74 -12.65 30.26
N ILE A 23 14.77 -11.73 30.13
CA ILE A 23 13.38 -11.93 30.56
C ILE A 23 12.47 -12.04 29.37
N ALA A 24 11.42 -12.85 29.49
CA ALA A 24 10.33 -12.89 28.51
C ALA A 24 9.32 -11.77 28.79
N VAL A 25 8.89 -11.08 27.75
CA VAL A 25 7.86 -10.02 27.83
C VAL A 25 6.70 -10.42 26.95
N ILE A 26 5.49 -10.39 27.50
CA ILE A 26 4.25 -10.58 26.75
C ILE A 26 3.52 -9.24 26.72
N MET A 27 3.15 -8.78 25.52
CA MET A 27 2.42 -7.53 25.30
C MET A 27 1.23 -7.77 24.40
N SER A 28 0.15 -7.03 24.62
CA SER A 28 -0.95 -6.89 23.66
C SER A 28 -0.75 -5.60 22.88
N LEU A 29 -0.70 -5.71 21.55
CA LEU A 29 -0.55 -4.60 20.63
C LEU A 29 -1.64 -4.67 19.56
N HIS A 30 -2.16 -3.51 19.18
CA HIS A 30 -3.18 -3.37 18.13
C HIS A 30 -2.58 -2.83 16.84
N GLU A 31 -1.41 -2.20 16.89
CA GLU A 31 -0.72 -1.64 15.74
C GLU A 31 0.15 -2.73 15.08
N LEU A 32 -0.35 -3.27 13.97
CA LEU A 32 0.27 -4.38 13.25
C LEU A 32 1.68 -4.06 12.75
N ASP A 33 1.91 -2.82 12.32
CA ASP A 33 3.23 -2.35 11.89
C ASP A 33 4.26 -2.35 13.03
N LEU A 34 3.84 -2.05 14.27
CA LEU A 34 4.71 -2.13 15.43
C LEU A 34 4.96 -3.58 15.83
N VAL A 35 3.93 -4.44 15.76
CA VAL A 35 4.10 -5.89 16.05
C VAL A 35 5.19 -6.48 15.18
N GLN A 36 5.17 -6.21 13.86
CA GLN A 36 6.20 -6.69 12.94
C GLN A 36 7.64 -6.26 13.33
N LYS A 37 7.77 -5.04 13.88
CA LYS A 37 9.08 -4.43 14.14
C LYS A 37 9.68 -4.79 15.51
N VAL A 38 8.83 -5.12 16.49
CA VAL A 38 9.31 -5.25 17.88
C VAL A 38 9.19 -6.65 18.45
N SER A 39 8.38 -7.52 17.87
CA SER A 39 8.11 -8.86 18.42
C SER A 39 9.10 -9.90 17.88
N ASP A 40 9.52 -10.82 18.73
CA ASP A 40 10.25 -12.02 18.32
C ASP A 40 9.26 -13.15 17.97
N MET A 41 8.08 -13.16 18.61
CA MET A 41 6.98 -14.10 18.38
C MET A 41 5.65 -13.36 18.45
N VAL A 42 4.71 -13.78 17.67
CA VAL A 42 3.33 -13.24 17.62
C VAL A 42 2.36 -14.35 17.93
N ALA A 43 1.44 -14.09 18.86
CA ALA A 43 0.30 -14.96 19.13
C ALA A 43 -0.98 -14.26 18.67
N CYS A 44 -1.64 -14.85 17.68
CA CYS A 44 -2.91 -14.33 17.15
C CYS A 44 -4.07 -14.84 18.00
N VAL A 45 -4.80 -13.92 18.62
CA VAL A 45 -5.97 -14.24 19.44
C VAL A 45 -7.23 -13.97 18.64
N ASP A 46 -8.06 -15.01 18.52
CA ASP A 46 -9.39 -14.93 17.91
C ASP A 46 -10.45 -15.31 18.96
N GLY A 47 -11.23 -14.35 19.39
CA GLY A 47 -12.17 -14.50 20.48
C GLY A 47 -11.48 -14.96 21.77
N THR A 48 -11.67 -16.21 22.16
CA THR A 48 -11.12 -16.81 23.39
C THR A 48 -9.97 -17.79 23.12
N THR A 49 -9.53 -17.94 21.89
CA THR A 49 -8.54 -18.94 21.50
C THR A 49 -7.32 -18.27 20.84
N VAL A 50 -6.17 -18.91 21.02
CA VAL A 50 -4.98 -18.57 20.24
C VAL A 50 -5.01 -19.40 18.97
N SER A 51 -5.21 -18.76 17.84
CA SER A 51 -5.35 -19.42 16.54
C SER A 51 -4.02 -19.77 15.89
N HIS A 52 -3.02 -18.90 16.06
CA HIS A 52 -1.70 -19.05 15.46
C HIS A 52 -0.62 -18.49 16.38
N ILE A 53 0.55 -19.11 16.38
CA ILE A 53 1.77 -18.61 17.06
C ILE A 53 2.93 -18.81 16.11
N GLY A 54 3.72 -17.77 15.88
CA GLY A 54 4.90 -17.82 15.03
C GLY A 54 5.69 -16.52 15.03
N PRO A 55 6.86 -16.48 14.38
CA PRO A 55 7.57 -15.23 14.19
C PRO A 55 6.76 -14.30 13.27
N PRO A 56 6.99 -12.96 13.36
CA PRO A 56 6.26 -11.99 12.54
C PRO A 56 6.31 -12.32 11.05
N GLU A 57 7.44 -12.77 10.55
CA GLU A 57 7.66 -13.09 9.14
C GLU A 57 6.73 -14.20 8.63
N GLU A 58 6.31 -15.12 9.47
CA GLU A 58 5.35 -16.17 9.13
C GLU A 58 3.90 -15.69 9.28
N ILE A 59 3.61 -14.96 10.36
CA ILE A 59 2.26 -14.49 10.68
C ILE A 59 1.77 -13.45 9.65
N PHE A 60 2.66 -12.56 9.22
CA PHE A 60 2.30 -11.48 8.28
C PHE A 60 2.43 -11.89 6.82
N GLN A 61 2.99 -13.07 6.52
CA GLN A 61 2.95 -13.62 5.16
C GLN A 61 1.56 -14.17 4.80
N GLY A 62 1.20 -14.02 3.54
CA GLY A 62 -0.07 -14.53 3.02
C GLY A 62 -1.30 -13.81 3.55
N SER A 63 -2.41 -14.53 3.70
CA SER A 63 -3.74 -13.96 3.99
C SER A 63 -4.20 -14.18 5.43
N LEU A 64 -3.30 -14.54 6.37
CA LEU A 64 -3.71 -14.87 7.73
C LEU A 64 -4.30 -13.66 8.48
N VAL A 65 -3.60 -12.52 8.42
CA VAL A 65 -4.04 -11.28 9.08
C VAL A 65 -5.37 -10.81 8.48
N GLN A 66 -5.49 -10.84 7.15
CA GLN A 66 -6.73 -10.46 6.46
C GLN A 66 -7.91 -11.33 6.91
N LYS A 67 -7.70 -12.64 7.06
CA LYS A 67 -8.75 -13.57 7.54
C LYS A 67 -9.13 -13.30 9.00
N LEU A 68 -8.15 -13.06 9.87
CA LEU A 68 -8.38 -12.77 11.29
C LEU A 68 -9.20 -11.50 11.50
N TYR A 69 -8.94 -10.49 10.69
CA TYR A 69 -9.62 -9.19 10.79
C TYR A 69 -10.81 -9.05 9.83
N GLY A 70 -11.08 -10.03 8.96
CA GLY A 70 -12.12 -9.95 7.95
C GLY A 70 -11.88 -8.84 6.90
N ILE A 71 -10.62 -8.58 6.56
CA ILE A 71 -10.20 -7.49 5.67
C ILE A 71 -9.97 -8.07 4.27
N GLU A 72 -10.42 -7.37 3.23
CA GLU A 72 -10.09 -7.73 1.86
C GLU A 72 -8.58 -7.60 1.62
N GLU A 73 -8.01 -8.55 0.87
CA GLU A 73 -6.59 -8.65 0.61
C GLU A 73 -5.99 -7.36 0.06
N LYS A 74 -6.67 -6.71 -0.88
CA LYS A 74 -6.26 -5.43 -1.48
C LYS A 74 -6.22 -4.25 -0.50
N ASN A 75 -6.89 -4.36 0.65
CA ASN A 75 -6.98 -3.30 1.66
C ASN A 75 -5.95 -3.45 2.79
N PHE A 76 -5.08 -4.44 2.72
CA PHE A 76 -4.03 -4.67 3.70
C PHE A 76 -2.69 -4.94 3.03
N ASP A 77 -1.73 -4.06 3.25
CA ASP A 77 -0.35 -4.28 2.86
C ASP A 77 0.35 -5.12 3.94
N SER A 78 0.55 -6.41 3.66
CA SER A 78 1.19 -7.34 4.60
C SER A 78 2.67 -7.04 4.82
N MET A 79 3.34 -6.41 3.86
CA MET A 79 4.75 -6.04 3.96
C MET A 79 4.96 -4.89 4.95
N LEU A 80 4.06 -3.92 4.94
CA LEU A 80 4.15 -2.73 5.80
C LEU A 80 3.23 -2.80 7.03
N GLY A 81 2.30 -3.76 7.08
CA GLY A 81 1.30 -3.86 8.15
C GLY A 81 0.28 -2.71 8.13
N ILE A 82 0.05 -2.11 6.96
CA ILE A 82 -0.79 -0.92 6.82
C ILE A 82 -2.13 -1.30 6.20
N MET A 83 -3.21 -0.81 6.82
CA MET A 83 -4.57 -0.94 6.29
C MET A 83 -4.94 0.26 5.43
N GLN A 84 -5.60 -0.01 4.31
CA GLN A 84 -6.16 1.00 3.42
C GLN A 84 -7.70 0.96 3.49
N MET A 85 -8.32 2.12 3.51
CA MET A 85 -9.77 2.19 3.33
C MET A 85 -10.11 1.93 1.85
N PRO A 86 -11.21 1.19 1.55
CA PRO A 86 -11.57 0.93 0.17
C PRO A 86 -11.86 2.22 -0.59
N GLY A 87 -11.39 2.29 -1.83
CA GLY A 87 -11.68 3.40 -2.74
C GLY A 87 -13.01 3.24 -3.47
N ASN A 88 -13.43 4.30 -4.16
CA ASN A 88 -14.59 4.27 -5.05
C ASN A 88 -14.27 3.47 -6.31
N LYS A 89 -15.01 2.40 -6.59
CA LYS A 89 -14.80 1.47 -7.72
C LYS A 89 -15.70 1.76 -8.94
N ALA A 90 -16.36 2.92 -8.98
CA ALA A 90 -17.09 3.38 -10.16
C ALA A 90 -16.15 3.65 -11.36
N ALA A 91 -16.70 3.93 -12.53
CA ALA A 91 -15.91 4.35 -13.69
C ALA A 91 -15.03 5.56 -13.33
N PRO A 92 -13.74 5.56 -13.72
CA PRO A 92 -12.83 6.62 -13.31
C PRO A 92 -13.14 7.95 -14.01
N ASN A 93 -13.20 9.03 -13.24
CA ASN A 93 -13.31 10.39 -13.74
C ASN A 93 -11.93 11.06 -13.89
N VAL A 94 -10.95 10.56 -13.13
CA VAL A 94 -9.60 11.10 -13.09
C VAL A 94 -8.60 10.01 -13.45
N PHE A 95 -7.66 10.33 -14.33
CA PHE A 95 -6.50 9.49 -14.59
C PHE A 95 -5.28 10.06 -13.87
N VAL A 96 -4.57 9.24 -13.09
CA VAL A 96 -3.39 9.67 -12.34
C VAL A 96 -2.16 8.96 -12.89
N ILE A 97 -1.23 9.73 -13.43
CA ILE A 97 0.11 9.26 -13.83
C ILE A 97 1.04 9.46 -12.65
N GLY A 98 1.43 8.35 -12.02
CA GLY A 98 2.25 8.33 -10.80
C GLY A 98 3.53 7.52 -10.96
N GLY A 99 4.22 7.35 -9.85
CA GLY A 99 5.40 6.52 -9.69
C GLY A 99 6.35 7.03 -8.61
N GLY A 100 7.02 6.11 -7.93
CA GLY A 100 7.99 6.42 -6.90
C GLY A 100 7.44 7.06 -5.62
N GLY A 101 6.15 6.89 -5.34
CA GLY A 101 5.48 7.46 -4.16
C GLY A 101 4.85 8.84 -4.38
N ALA A 102 5.09 9.49 -5.51
CA ALA A 102 4.67 10.88 -5.74
C ALA A 102 3.14 11.06 -5.80
N ALA A 103 2.39 10.06 -6.27
CA ALA A 103 0.94 10.14 -6.38
C ALA A 103 0.18 9.75 -5.11
N ILE A 104 0.80 9.15 -4.10
CA ILE A 104 0.12 8.71 -2.88
C ILE A 104 -0.73 9.82 -2.22
N PRO A 105 -0.23 11.06 -2.03
CA PRO A 105 -1.06 12.13 -1.49
C PRO A 105 -2.28 12.47 -2.34
N THR A 106 -2.15 12.37 -3.67
CA THR A 106 -3.24 12.57 -4.63
C THR A 106 -4.28 11.47 -4.52
N TYR A 107 -3.85 10.19 -4.42
CA TYR A 107 -4.77 9.06 -4.21
C TYR A 107 -5.61 9.23 -2.94
N TYR A 108 -4.99 9.62 -1.82
CA TYR A 108 -5.71 9.88 -0.58
C TYR A 108 -6.66 11.07 -0.68
N ARG A 109 -6.31 12.11 -1.43
CA ARG A 109 -7.21 13.24 -1.69
C ARG A 109 -8.44 12.78 -2.48
N LEU A 110 -8.25 12.11 -3.61
CA LEU A 110 -9.34 11.61 -4.45
C LEU A 110 -10.24 10.64 -3.68
N GLN A 111 -9.65 9.78 -2.85
CA GLN A 111 -10.40 8.86 -2.00
C GLN A 111 -11.27 9.61 -0.96
N ARG A 112 -10.75 10.65 -0.28
CA ARG A 112 -11.53 11.47 0.67
C ARG A 112 -12.66 12.25 -0.01
N GLU A 113 -12.45 12.67 -1.25
CA GLU A 113 -13.43 13.38 -2.07
C GLU A 113 -14.41 12.43 -2.77
N HIS A 114 -14.26 11.10 -2.55
CA HIS A 114 -15.05 10.04 -3.21
C HIS A 114 -14.99 10.06 -4.74
N ILE A 115 -13.93 10.63 -5.31
CA ILE A 115 -13.71 10.71 -6.75
C ILE A 115 -13.10 9.38 -7.23
N PRO A 116 -13.77 8.64 -8.14
CA PRO A 116 -13.22 7.44 -8.72
C PRO A 116 -12.08 7.80 -9.68
N PHE A 117 -10.95 7.09 -9.58
CA PHE A 117 -9.80 7.36 -10.42
C PHE A 117 -9.15 6.07 -10.94
N ALA A 118 -8.45 6.20 -12.06
CA ALA A 118 -7.53 5.20 -12.55
C ALA A 118 -6.09 5.64 -12.28
N ALA A 119 -5.21 4.69 -12.04
CA ALA A 119 -3.78 4.93 -11.84
C ALA A 119 -2.97 4.10 -12.84
N GLY A 120 -1.91 4.69 -13.36
CA GLY A 120 -1.02 3.95 -14.24
C GLY A 120 -0.10 4.85 -15.10
N ILE A 121 0.84 4.24 -15.78
CA ILE A 121 1.23 2.82 -15.71
C ILE A 121 2.18 2.67 -14.51
N LEU A 122 1.88 1.77 -13.56
CA LEU A 122 2.67 1.55 -12.36
C LEU A 122 3.39 0.20 -12.42
N PHE A 123 4.63 0.15 -11.99
CA PHE A 123 5.31 -1.13 -11.77
C PHE A 123 4.75 -1.85 -10.54
N GLU A 124 4.63 -3.17 -10.61
CA GLU A 124 4.14 -4.00 -9.49
C GLU A 124 4.98 -3.87 -8.20
N ASN A 125 6.24 -3.47 -8.32
CA ASN A 125 7.16 -3.23 -7.21
C ASN A 125 7.28 -1.75 -6.81
N ASP A 126 6.45 -0.86 -7.38
CA ASP A 126 6.40 0.54 -6.96
C ASP A 126 5.73 0.68 -5.59
N VAL A 127 6.21 1.58 -4.76
CA VAL A 127 5.62 1.87 -3.44
C VAL A 127 4.19 2.41 -3.54
N GLU A 128 3.78 2.93 -4.69
CA GLU A 128 2.41 3.36 -4.96
C GLU A 128 1.46 2.20 -5.26
N TYR A 129 1.99 1.08 -5.75
CA TYR A 129 1.18 -0.01 -6.28
C TYR A 129 0.17 -0.58 -5.27
N PRO A 130 0.54 -0.89 -4.01
CA PRO A 130 -0.41 -1.37 -3.00
C PRO A 130 -1.51 -0.34 -2.71
N VAL A 131 -1.14 0.94 -2.63
CA VAL A 131 -2.08 2.04 -2.35
C VAL A 131 -3.04 2.24 -3.53
N ALA A 132 -2.51 2.28 -4.76
CA ALA A 132 -3.31 2.39 -5.98
C ALA A 132 -4.29 1.21 -6.10
N THR A 133 -3.83 -0.02 -5.85
CA THR A 133 -4.67 -1.23 -5.92
C THR A 133 -5.84 -1.18 -4.94
N ALA A 134 -5.62 -0.67 -3.73
CA ALA A 134 -6.67 -0.50 -2.73
C ALA A 134 -7.67 0.60 -3.13
N LEU A 135 -7.18 1.75 -3.58
CA LEU A 135 -7.97 2.97 -3.71
C LEU A 135 -8.53 3.21 -5.12
N ALA A 136 -7.75 2.96 -6.17
CA ALA A 136 -8.18 3.21 -7.55
C ALA A 136 -9.28 2.27 -8.01
N SER A 137 -10.14 2.74 -8.88
CA SER A 137 -11.13 1.89 -9.57
C SER A 137 -10.47 0.97 -10.59
N LYS A 138 -9.37 1.42 -11.19
CA LYS A 138 -8.55 0.64 -12.11
C LYS A 138 -7.07 1.02 -11.98
N VAL A 139 -6.18 0.02 -12.06
CA VAL A 139 -4.73 0.21 -12.09
C VAL A 139 -4.18 -0.48 -13.33
N ILE A 140 -3.42 0.25 -14.13
CA ILE A 140 -2.66 -0.30 -15.25
C ILE A 140 -1.26 -0.60 -14.73
N THR A 141 -0.84 -1.86 -14.84
CA THR A 141 0.39 -2.36 -14.22
C THR A 141 1.41 -2.80 -15.25
N ALA A 142 2.65 -2.52 -14.95
CA ALA A 142 3.81 -3.06 -15.63
C ALA A 142 4.55 -4.04 -14.71
N LYS A 143 5.07 -5.10 -15.31
CA LYS A 143 5.80 -6.13 -14.59
C LYS A 143 7.10 -5.57 -14.01
N ALA A 144 7.38 -5.93 -12.75
CA ALA A 144 8.61 -5.50 -12.06
C ALA A 144 9.86 -5.84 -12.89
N PHE A 145 10.77 -4.88 -13.03
CA PHE A 145 12.04 -5.01 -13.74
C PHE A 145 11.95 -5.24 -15.26
N TYR A 146 10.77 -5.19 -15.85
CA TYR A 146 10.57 -5.22 -17.29
C TYR A 146 10.22 -3.83 -17.82
N PRO A 147 10.57 -3.48 -19.06
CA PRO A 147 10.08 -2.24 -19.66
C PRO A 147 8.55 -2.28 -19.77
N MET A 148 7.94 -1.10 -19.72
CA MET A 148 6.52 -0.95 -20.06
C MET A 148 6.29 -1.34 -21.53
N GLU A 149 5.16 -1.96 -21.80
CA GLU A 149 4.81 -2.45 -23.13
C GLU A 149 3.73 -1.57 -23.80
N GLU A 150 3.70 -1.57 -25.12
CA GLU A 150 2.71 -0.82 -25.91
C GLU A 150 1.26 -1.21 -25.57
N ALA A 151 1.02 -2.47 -25.22
CA ALA A 151 -0.30 -2.93 -24.80
C ALA A 151 -0.83 -2.20 -23.57
N GLN A 152 0.04 -1.90 -22.61
CA GLN A 152 -0.29 -1.13 -21.41
C GLN A 152 -0.57 0.34 -21.73
N LEU A 153 0.21 0.90 -22.65
CA LEU A 153 -0.01 2.26 -23.14
C LEU A 153 -1.38 2.39 -23.82
N GLU A 154 -1.73 1.46 -24.71
CA GLU A 154 -3.02 1.46 -25.40
C GLU A 154 -4.21 1.26 -24.42
N GLU A 155 -4.03 0.44 -23.40
CA GLU A 155 -5.03 0.33 -22.34
C GLU A 155 -5.18 1.65 -21.56
N ALA A 156 -4.06 2.26 -21.20
CA ALA A 156 -4.05 3.54 -20.49
C ALA A 156 -4.70 4.66 -21.32
N LYS A 157 -4.38 4.75 -22.61
CA LYS A 157 -5.01 5.72 -23.55
C LYS A 157 -6.53 5.57 -23.58
N LYS A 158 -7.06 4.34 -23.64
CA LYS A 158 -8.50 4.08 -23.65
C LYS A 158 -9.19 4.55 -22.38
N ILE A 159 -8.55 4.36 -21.22
CA ILE A 159 -9.09 4.80 -19.94
C ILE A 159 -8.98 6.31 -19.80
N LEU A 160 -7.84 6.89 -20.18
CA LEU A 160 -7.60 8.33 -20.16
C LEU A 160 -8.64 9.08 -20.99
N ALA A 161 -8.97 8.58 -22.19
CA ALA A 161 -9.98 9.15 -23.04
C ALA A 161 -11.40 9.17 -22.44
N GLY A 162 -11.67 8.33 -21.44
CA GLY A 162 -12.92 8.31 -20.69
C GLY A 162 -12.91 9.17 -19.42
N CYS A 163 -11.77 9.76 -19.06
CA CYS A 163 -11.63 10.59 -17.87
C CYS A 163 -11.80 12.07 -18.20
N GLU A 164 -12.35 12.82 -17.25
CA GLU A 164 -12.52 14.28 -17.36
C GLU A 164 -11.21 15.03 -17.11
N THR A 165 -10.30 14.43 -16.34
CA THR A 165 -9.07 15.08 -15.88
C THR A 165 -7.93 14.08 -15.83
N CYS A 166 -6.72 14.54 -16.18
CA CYS A 166 -5.48 13.84 -15.96
C CYS A 166 -4.59 14.60 -14.96
N ILE A 167 -4.07 13.91 -13.98
CA ILE A 167 -3.12 14.45 -13.00
C ILE A 167 -1.80 13.69 -13.16
N CYS A 168 -0.74 14.39 -13.56
CA CYS A 168 0.60 13.83 -13.60
C CYS A 168 1.40 14.31 -12.39
N THR A 169 1.85 13.36 -11.57
CA THR A 169 2.70 13.63 -10.40
C THR A 169 4.16 13.27 -10.64
N CYS A 170 4.45 12.61 -11.77
CA CYS A 170 5.81 12.28 -12.16
C CYS A 170 6.54 13.50 -12.72
N GLU A 171 7.69 13.85 -12.13
CA GLU A 171 8.58 14.88 -12.65
C GLU A 171 9.68 14.31 -13.55
N ASN A 172 10.07 13.06 -13.31
CA ASN A 172 11.18 12.42 -14.00
C ASN A 172 10.72 11.19 -14.81
N PHE A 173 11.15 11.14 -16.04
CA PHE A 173 10.91 10.03 -16.94
C PHE A 173 12.24 9.44 -17.42
N GLY A 174 12.44 8.16 -17.13
CA GLY A 174 13.61 7.39 -17.54
C GLY A 174 13.26 6.32 -18.58
N PRO A 175 14.22 5.50 -18.99
CA PRO A 175 14.01 4.49 -20.04
C PRO A 175 12.86 3.51 -19.76
N TYR A 176 12.58 3.22 -18.49
CA TYR A 176 11.59 2.23 -18.11
C TYR A 176 10.16 2.78 -18.04
N ASN A 177 9.97 4.08 -17.76
CA ASN A 177 8.66 4.72 -17.64
C ASN A 177 8.40 5.78 -18.73
N MET A 178 9.07 5.68 -19.86
CA MET A 178 8.94 6.63 -20.97
C MET A 178 7.50 6.67 -21.53
N LEU A 179 6.76 5.56 -21.49
CA LEU A 179 5.37 5.53 -21.92
C LEU A 179 4.45 6.40 -21.05
N ASN A 180 4.79 6.61 -19.77
CA ASN A 180 4.08 7.57 -18.94
C ASN A 180 4.30 9.04 -19.39
N LYS A 181 5.46 9.34 -20.00
CA LYS A 181 5.70 10.64 -20.61
C LYS A 181 4.81 10.86 -21.83
N GLU A 182 4.63 9.83 -22.65
CA GLU A 182 3.74 9.88 -23.80
C GLU A 182 2.29 10.08 -23.36
N LEU A 183 1.82 9.34 -22.35
CA LEU A 183 0.49 9.54 -21.75
C LEU A 183 0.28 10.97 -21.24
N ARG A 184 1.29 11.54 -20.60
CA ARG A 184 1.23 12.94 -20.15
C ARG A 184 1.05 13.89 -21.34
N SER A 185 1.85 13.71 -22.40
CA SER A 185 1.77 14.58 -23.58
C SER A 185 0.39 14.52 -24.24
N LEU A 186 -0.21 13.31 -24.32
CA LEU A 186 -1.57 13.13 -24.84
C LEU A 186 -2.66 13.77 -23.98
N ALA A 187 -2.43 13.90 -22.68
CA ALA A 187 -3.37 14.53 -21.77
C ALA A 187 -3.29 16.06 -21.78
N GLU A 188 -2.21 16.64 -22.34
CA GLU A 188 -1.98 18.08 -22.49
C GLU A 188 -2.52 18.61 -23.83
N GLU A 189 -2.88 17.73 -24.81
CA GLU A 189 -3.52 18.04 -26.09
C GLU A 189 -5.05 18.17 -25.94
#